data_0895e7951802f9bbea3347686a1467b0
#
_entry.id   0895e7951802f9bbea3347686a1467b0
#
_cell.length_a   1.000
_cell.length_b   1.000
_cell.length_c   1.000
_cell.angle_alpha   90.00
_cell.angle_beta   90.00
_cell.angle_gamma   90.00
#
_symmetry.space_group_name_H-M   'P 1'
#
loop_
_entity.id
_entity.type
_entity.pdbx_description
1 polymer ?
#
loop_
_entity_poly.entity_id
_entity_poly.type
_entity_poly.pdbx_seq_one_letter_code
_entity_poly.pdbx_strand_id
1 'polypeptide(L)'
;TGPDFIIGVRGTVDEMQKGGITANEGIEIAEQLRDSGLIDFFNVNRGRIHTDPAMTEMIPVAGMLSAPHLDIAGEIRRATGLPTFHASRIQDVATARYAIAAGHLDMVGMTRAHMADPHIVRKIQQGREETIRPCTGANYCLDRIYQGGMALCIHNAATGREETMPHVISRAAISRRVVIVGAGPAGLEAARVAASRGHDVTVFEAADAPGGQIRLTARTPRRKEMMGVIEWRMMQCENMSVVFHFNTLVGPNDVLKLSPDLVIIATGGVAQNQLYETQEHQPHLVTAWDILSGDIVPSGNVLIYDEAGDHAGLQAAEVALQAGARVEIMTPDRT
;
A
#
# COMPACT_ATOMS: atom_id res chain seq x y z
N THR A 1 -1.10 -36.53 18.56
CA THR A 1 -1.62 -36.47 17.18
C THR A 1 -2.34 -37.77 16.89
N GLY A 2 -3.65 -37.70 16.57
CA GLY A 2 -4.47 -38.82 16.17
C GLY A 2 -4.58 -38.91 14.64
N PRO A 3 -5.28 -39.92 14.10
CA PRO A 3 -5.46 -40.11 12.66
C PRO A 3 -6.23 -38.96 11.97
N ASP A 4 -6.92 -38.13 12.75
CA ASP A 4 -7.68 -36.96 12.25
C ASP A 4 -6.89 -35.64 12.30
N PHE A 5 -5.59 -35.69 12.61
CA PHE A 5 -4.77 -34.47 12.68
C PHE A 5 -4.34 -34.04 11.29
N ILE A 6 -4.76 -32.85 10.87
CA ILE A 6 -4.46 -32.27 9.55
C ILE A 6 -3.00 -31.80 9.52
N ILE A 7 -2.24 -32.27 8.55
CA ILE A 7 -0.83 -31.94 8.34
C ILE A 7 -0.66 -31.26 6.98
N GLY A 8 -0.11 -30.06 6.97
CA GLY A 8 0.24 -29.37 5.75
C GLY A 8 1.73 -29.05 5.64
N VAL A 9 2.20 -28.97 4.41
CA VAL A 9 3.57 -28.54 4.12
C VAL A 9 3.55 -27.18 3.40
N ARG A 10 4.34 -26.25 3.89
CA ARG A 10 4.68 -25.06 3.12
C ARG A 10 6.07 -25.23 2.52
N GLY A 11 6.15 -25.25 1.20
CA GLY A 11 7.38 -25.45 0.46
C GLY A 11 7.57 -24.45 -0.68
N THR A 12 8.82 -24.09 -0.94
CA THR A 12 9.22 -23.35 -2.14
C THR A 12 9.34 -24.34 -3.28
N VAL A 13 8.52 -24.16 -4.32
CA VAL A 13 8.46 -25.04 -5.49
C VAL A 13 9.32 -24.56 -6.66
N ASP A 14 9.82 -23.33 -6.60
CA ASP A 14 10.75 -22.74 -7.56
C ASP A 14 11.50 -21.62 -6.83
N GLU A 15 12.81 -21.77 -6.71
CA GLU A 15 13.64 -20.77 -6.03
C GLU A 15 13.95 -19.55 -6.89
N MET A 16 13.61 -19.58 -8.19
CA MET A 16 13.89 -18.51 -9.15
C MET A 16 15.37 -18.12 -9.19
N GLN A 17 16.25 -19.09 -9.00
CA GLN A 17 17.70 -18.87 -8.94
C GLN A 17 18.45 -19.98 -9.69
N LYS A 18 19.54 -19.60 -10.37
CA LYS A 18 20.45 -20.57 -10.99
C LYS A 18 21.05 -21.49 -9.92
N GLY A 19 20.89 -22.80 -10.10
CA GLY A 19 21.35 -23.83 -9.17
C GLY A 19 20.46 -24.05 -7.94
N GLY A 20 19.33 -23.36 -7.85
CA GLY A 20 18.26 -23.64 -6.90
C GLY A 20 17.21 -24.61 -7.46
N ILE A 21 16.22 -24.94 -6.66
CA ILE A 21 15.08 -25.78 -7.06
C ILE A 21 14.34 -25.11 -8.22
N THR A 22 14.20 -25.83 -9.32
CA THR A 22 13.41 -25.41 -10.49
C THR A 22 11.93 -25.79 -10.32
N ALA A 23 11.04 -25.16 -11.09
CA ALA A 23 9.60 -25.48 -11.06
C ALA A 23 9.33 -26.99 -11.30
N ASN A 24 10.04 -27.64 -12.22
CA ASN A 24 9.87 -29.07 -12.49
C ASN A 24 10.28 -29.91 -11.28
N GLU A 25 11.44 -29.65 -10.69
CA GLU A 25 11.87 -30.35 -9.46
C GLU A 25 10.90 -30.10 -8.29
N GLY A 26 10.36 -28.90 -8.18
CA GLY A 26 9.35 -28.56 -7.17
C GLY A 26 8.05 -29.36 -7.34
N ILE A 27 7.63 -29.61 -8.59
CA ILE A 27 6.47 -30.48 -8.87
C ILE A 27 6.80 -31.93 -8.47
N GLU A 28 7.96 -32.44 -8.85
CA GLU A 28 8.39 -33.82 -8.48
C GLU A 28 8.46 -33.99 -6.95
N ILE A 29 8.98 -33.00 -6.23
CA ILE A 29 9.02 -33.02 -4.75
C ILE A 29 7.58 -33.02 -4.18
N ALA A 30 6.69 -32.20 -4.73
CA ALA A 30 5.30 -32.14 -4.28
C ALA A 30 4.55 -33.47 -4.52
N GLU A 31 4.82 -34.15 -5.65
CA GLU A 31 4.28 -35.49 -5.96
C GLU A 31 4.81 -36.55 -4.98
N GLN A 32 6.10 -36.54 -4.67
CA GLN A 32 6.69 -37.45 -3.67
C GLN A 32 6.08 -37.25 -2.28
N LEU A 33 5.85 -35.98 -1.88
CA LEU A 33 5.18 -35.65 -0.62
C LEU A 33 3.74 -36.16 -0.60
N ARG A 34 2.98 -35.99 -1.68
CA ARG A 34 1.64 -36.58 -1.84
C ARG A 34 1.67 -38.11 -1.70
N ASP A 35 2.60 -38.75 -2.40
CA ASP A 35 2.71 -40.23 -2.46
C ASP A 35 3.12 -40.83 -1.10
N SER A 36 3.75 -40.03 -0.24
CA SER A 36 4.05 -40.44 1.13
C SER A 36 2.78 -40.69 1.97
N GLY A 37 1.66 -40.07 1.60
CA GLY A 37 0.41 -40.11 2.35
C GLY A 37 0.45 -39.43 3.73
N LEU A 38 1.48 -38.61 3.97
CA LEU A 38 1.72 -37.96 5.26
C LEU A 38 1.18 -36.53 5.35
N ILE A 39 0.75 -35.94 4.22
CA ILE A 39 0.25 -34.57 4.18
C ILE A 39 -1.14 -34.48 3.59
N ASP A 40 -1.93 -33.54 4.11
CA ASP A 40 -3.32 -33.30 3.72
C ASP A 40 -3.47 -32.09 2.79
N PHE A 41 -2.52 -31.14 2.81
CA PHE A 41 -2.55 -29.97 1.94
C PHE A 41 -1.15 -29.41 1.65
N PHE A 42 -1.07 -28.65 0.57
CA PHE A 42 0.17 -27.96 0.16
C PHE A 42 -0.02 -26.45 0.19
N ASN A 43 0.87 -25.72 0.88
CA ASN A 43 0.96 -24.27 0.83
C ASN A 43 2.15 -23.86 -0.04
N VAL A 44 1.85 -23.50 -1.28
CA VAL A 44 2.86 -23.20 -2.29
C VAL A 44 3.53 -21.86 -2.01
N ASN A 45 4.85 -21.86 -2.09
CA ASN A 45 5.68 -20.67 -2.13
C ASN A 45 6.55 -20.67 -3.39
N ARG A 46 6.97 -19.48 -3.86
CA ARG A 46 7.88 -19.30 -4.98
C ARG A 46 8.83 -18.17 -4.71
N GLY A 47 10.11 -18.34 -5.06
CA GLY A 47 11.15 -17.35 -4.86
C GLY A 47 11.83 -17.46 -3.49
N ARG A 48 12.72 -16.52 -3.22
CA ARG A 48 13.61 -16.46 -2.05
C ARG A 48 13.63 -15.06 -1.44
N ILE A 49 14.19 -14.94 -0.23
CA ILE A 49 14.25 -13.68 0.53
C ILE A 49 15.68 -13.27 0.91
N HIS A 50 16.69 -13.81 0.27
CA HIS A 50 18.09 -13.62 0.64
C HIS A 50 18.69 -12.29 0.16
N THR A 51 18.03 -11.61 -0.77
CA THR A 51 18.33 -10.25 -1.23
C THR A 51 17.05 -9.46 -1.41
N ASP A 52 17.12 -8.13 -1.42
CA ASP A 52 15.95 -7.27 -1.61
C ASP A 52 15.25 -7.51 -2.96
N PRO A 53 15.96 -7.63 -4.11
CA PRO A 53 15.32 -8.01 -5.36
C PRO A 53 14.60 -9.37 -5.29
N ALA A 54 15.22 -10.41 -4.75
CA ALA A 54 14.60 -11.73 -4.62
C ALA A 54 13.37 -11.69 -3.69
N MET A 55 13.45 -10.91 -2.61
CA MET A 55 12.32 -10.69 -1.72
C MET A 55 11.15 -10.00 -2.43
N THR A 56 11.41 -9.02 -3.30
CA THR A 56 10.32 -8.36 -4.06
C THR A 56 9.67 -9.29 -5.09
N GLU A 57 10.39 -10.26 -5.64
CA GLU A 57 9.82 -11.29 -6.50
C GLU A 57 8.90 -12.23 -5.72
N MET A 58 9.29 -12.65 -4.51
CA MET A 58 8.50 -13.50 -3.63
C MET A 58 7.32 -12.76 -2.99
N ILE A 59 7.54 -11.51 -2.58
CA ILE A 59 6.55 -10.65 -1.91
C ILE A 59 6.34 -9.37 -2.74
N PRO A 60 5.63 -9.44 -3.88
CA PRO A 60 5.56 -8.35 -4.83
C PRO A 60 4.98 -7.06 -4.22
N VAL A 61 5.55 -5.93 -4.64
CA VAL A 61 5.22 -4.57 -4.17
C VAL A 61 4.25 -3.85 -5.12
N ALA A 62 3.88 -2.61 -4.80
CA ALA A 62 3.13 -1.73 -5.69
C ALA A 62 3.77 -1.66 -7.08
N GLY A 63 2.95 -1.63 -8.13
CA GLY A 63 3.41 -1.60 -9.52
C GLY A 63 3.85 -2.95 -10.12
N MET A 64 3.93 -4.01 -9.33
CA MET A 64 4.16 -5.37 -9.83
C MET A 64 2.82 -6.05 -10.16
N LEU A 65 2.88 -7.16 -10.90
CA LEU A 65 1.68 -7.93 -11.24
C LEU A 65 0.97 -8.46 -10.00
N SER A 66 -0.36 -8.48 -10.04
CA SER A 66 -1.19 -9.16 -9.04
C SER A 66 -1.07 -10.67 -9.22
N ALA A 67 -0.95 -11.41 -8.12
CA ALA A 67 -0.86 -12.86 -8.08
C ALA A 67 0.10 -13.49 -9.11
N PRO A 68 1.38 -13.05 -9.21
CA PRO A 68 2.27 -13.43 -10.32
C PRO A 68 2.66 -14.90 -10.31
N HIS A 69 2.41 -15.63 -9.23
CA HIS A 69 2.80 -17.04 -9.07
C HIS A 69 1.60 -18.00 -9.08
N LEU A 70 0.45 -17.52 -9.57
CA LEU A 70 -0.78 -18.30 -9.53
C LEU A 70 -0.72 -19.54 -10.42
N ASP A 71 -0.05 -19.44 -11.57
CA ASP A 71 0.08 -20.54 -12.52
C ASP A 71 0.81 -21.74 -11.93
N ILE A 72 2.00 -21.51 -11.33
CA ILE A 72 2.77 -22.58 -10.70
C ILE A 72 2.02 -23.22 -9.51
N ALA A 73 1.29 -22.41 -8.73
CA ALA A 73 0.46 -22.94 -7.66
C ALA A 73 -0.66 -23.85 -8.21
N GLY A 74 -1.26 -23.48 -9.34
CA GLY A 74 -2.22 -24.29 -10.05
C GLY A 74 -1.62 -25.58 -10.66
N GLU A 75 -0.36 -25.55 -11.09
CA GLU A 75 0.34 -26.75 -11.54
C GLU A 75 0.56 -27.74 -10.40
N ILE A 76 1.02 -27.28 -9.23
CA ILE A 76 1.14 -28.11 -8.03
C ILE A 76 -0.20 -28.72 -7.64
N ARG A 77 -1.27 -27.94 -7.66
CA ARG A 77 -2.63 -28.43 -7.37
C ARG A 77 -3.04 -29.55 -8.32
N ARG A 78 -2.80 -29.38 -9.62
CA ARG A 78 -3.15 -30.40 -10.64
C ARG A 78 -2.29 -31.67 -10.51
N ALA A 79 -0.98 -31.50 -10.26
CA ALA A 79 -0.06 -32.62 -10.14
C ALA A 79 -0.30 -33.45 -8.87
N THR A 80 -0.62 -32.80 -7.77
CA THR A 80 -0.79 -33.47 -6.49
C THR A 80 -2.24 -33.93 -6.21
N GLY A 81 -3.23 -33.19 -6.73
CA GLY A 81 -4.63 -33.37 -6.34
C GLY A 81 -4.93 -32.98 -4.88
N LEU A 82 -3.96 -32.51 -4.14
CA LEU A 82 -4.14 -32.06 -2.76
C LEU A 82 -4.74 -30.64 -2.71
N PRO A 83 -5.52 -30.32 -1.67
CA PRO A 83 -5.89 -28.93 -1.38
C PRO A 83 -4.68 -28.04 -1.40
N THR A 84 -4.70 -27.00 -2.24
CA THR A 84 -3.53 -26.15 -2.48
C THR A 84 -3.82 -24.70 -2.10
N PHE A 85 -2.93 -24.15 -1.29
CA PHE A 85 -3.00 -22.80 -0.77
C PHE A 85 -1.83 -21.98 -1.30
N HIS A 86 -2.05 -20.70 -1.55
CA HIS A 86 -1.01 -19.79 -1.97
C HIS A 86 -1.29 -18.36 -1.53
N ALA A 87 -0.22 -17.63 -1.24
CA ALA A 87 -0.23 -16.20 -1.00
C ALA A 87 0.90 -15.57 -1.81
N SER A 88 0.64 -14.58 -2.59
CA SER A 88 1.59 -13.65 -3.19
C SER A 88 0.81 -12.58 -3.92
N ARG A 89 0.73 -11.39 -3.33
CA ARG A 89 0.04 -10.24 -3.90
C ARG A 89 -1.41 -10.54 -4.40
N ILE A 90 -2.14 -11.42 -3.71
CA ILE A 90 -3.59 -11.51 -3.83
C ILE A 90 -4.16 -10.46 -2.85
N GLN A 91 -4.52 -9.29 -3.37
CA GLN A 91 -4.81 -8.12 -2.55
C GLN A 91 -6.28 -7.70 -2.57
N ASP A 92 -7.03 -8.21 -3.53
CA ASP A 92 -8.43 -7.88 -3.76
C ASP A 92 -9.29 -9.14 -3.94
N VAL A 93 -10.60 -8.97 -3.76
CA VAL A 93 -11.58 -10.06 -3.80
C VAL A 93 -11.75 -10.63 -5.21
N ALA A 94 -11.61 -9.82 -6.25
CA ALA A 94 -11.76 -10.26 -7.63
C ALA A 94 -10.63 -11.23 -8.00
N THR A 95 -9.38 -10.89 -7.68
CA THR A 95 -8.22 -11.77 -7.86
C THR A 95 -8.37 -13.06 -7.04
N ALA A 96 -8.84 -12.98 -5.78
CA ALA A 96 -9.08 -14.15 -4.95
C ALA A 96 -10.16 -15.07 -5.52
N ARG A 97 -11.27 -14.53 -6.01
CA ARG A 97 -12.34 -15.30 -6.68
C ARG A 97 -11.83 -15.95 -7.95
N TYR A 98 -11.07 -15.23 -8.76
CA TYR A 98 -10.47 -15.78 -9.97
C TYR A 98 -9.58 -16.98 -9.65
N ALA A 99 -8.69 -16.86 -8.66
CA ALA A 99 -7.78 -17.94 -8.26
C ALA A 99 -8.51 -19.24 -7.91
N ILE A 100 -9.65 -19.15 -7.22
CA ILE A 100 -10.49 -20.29 -6.86
C ILE A 100 -11.30 -20.78 -8.06
N ALA A 101 -12.02 -19.89 -8.75
CA ALA A 101 -12.93 -20.26 -9.83
C ALA A 101 -12.19 -20.84 -11.05
N ALA A 102 -10.98 -20.36 -11.35
CA ALA A 102 -10.13 -20.91 -12.41
C ALA A 102 -9.41 -22.22 -12.01
N GLY A 103 -9.59 -22.69 -10.77
CA GLY A 103 -9.02 -23.95 -10.30
C GLY A 103 -7.52 -23.90 -10.01
N HIS A 104 -6.97 -22.70 -9.78
CA HIS A 104 -5.57 -22.57 -9.37
C HIS A 104 -5.38 -22.94 -7.90
N LEU A 105 -6.33 -22.58 -7.03
CA LEU A 105 -6.23 -22.73 -5.58
C LEU A 105 -7.53 -23.25 -4.97
N ASP A 106 -7.42 -23.82 -3.79
CA ASP A 106 -8.56 -24.17 -2.91
C ASP A 106 -8.72 -23.12 -1.79
N MET A 107 -7.64 -22.44 -1.40
CA MET A 107 -7.66 -21.35 -0.45
C MET A 107 -6.63 -20.27 -0.82
N VAL A 108 -6.99 -19.01 -0.62
CA VAL A 108 -6.11 -17.87 -0.88
C VAL A 108 -5.56 -17.27 0.41
N GLY A 109 -4.27 -16.95 0.41
CA GLY A 109 -3.63 -16.19 1.47
C GLY A 109 -3.62 -14.71 1.13
N MET A 110 -4.24 -13.88 1.98
CA MET A 110 -4.38 -12.43 1.77
C MET A 110 -3.82 -11.62 2.94
N THR A 111 -2.66 -11.96 3.47
CA THR A 111 -2.11 -11.40 4.71
C THR A 111 -2.11 -9.87 4.74
N ARG A 112 -1.48 -9.22 3.74
CA ARG A 112 -1.40 -7.75 3.70
C ARG A 112 -2.77 -7.10 3.51
N ALA A 113 -3.67 -7.73 2.76
CA ALA A 113 -5.04 -7.23 2.61
C ALA A 113 -5.81 -7.29 3.94
N HIS A 114 -5.65 -8.35 4.73
CA HIS A 114 -6.25 -8.44 6.07
C HIS A 114 -5.62 -7.48 7.08
N MET A 115 -4.34 -7.14 6.93
CA MET A 115 -3.73 -6.07 7.71
C MET A 115 -4.34 -4.70 7.38
N ALA A 116 -4.61 -4.45 6.10
CA ALA A 116 -5.29 -3.23 5.68
C ALA A 116 -6.76 -3.22 6.12
N ASP A 117 -7.46 -4.34 5.99
CA ASP A 117 -8.87 -4.50 6.41
C ASP A 117 -9.11 -5.87 7.06
N PRO A 118 -9.14 -5.99 8.39
CA PRO A 118 -9.37 -7.27 9.08
C PRO A 118 -10.80 -7.79 8.89
N HIS A 119 -11.70 -6.97 8.36
CA HIS A 119 -13.11 -7.32 8.17
C HIS A 119 -13.47 -7.74 6.74
N ILE A 120 -12.49 -8.05 5.89
CA ILE A 120 -12.72 -8.42 4.48
C ILE A 120 -13.81 -9.50 4.36
N VAL A 121 -13.66 -10.63 5.06
CA VAL A 121 -14.62 -11.75 4.98
C VAL A 121 -16.02 -11.32 5.40
N ARG A 122 -16.15 -10.58 6.49
CA ARG A 122 -17.44 -10.04 6.95
C ARG A 122 -18.09 -9.14 5.92
N LYS A 123 -17.29 -8.25 5.29
CA LYS A 123 -17.77 -7.32 4.25
C LYS A 123 -18.25 -8.06 3.01
N ILE A 124 -17.52 -9.10 2.58
CA ILE A 124 -17.95 -9.99 1.48
C ILE A 124 -19.29 -10.65 1.80
N GLN A 125 -19.42 -11.25 2.98
CA GLN A 125 -20.65 -11.92 3.43
C GLN A 125 -21.85 -10.96 3.49
N GLN A 126 -21.60 -9.67 3.72
CA GLN A 126 -22.61 -8.63 3.79
C GLN A 126 -22.87 -7.92 2.45
N GLY A 127 -22.20 -8.31 1.37
CA GLY A 127 -22.31 -7.64 0.06
C GLY A 127 -21.80 -6.20 0.04
N ARG A 128 -20.80 -5.87 0.90
CA ARG A 128 -20.22 -4.52 1.05
C ARG A 128 -18.75 -4.49 0.64
N GLU A 129 -18.42 -5.15 -0.45
CA GLU A 129 -17.04 -5.29 -0.91
C GLU A 129 -16.40 -3.94 -1.26
N GLU A 130 -17.19 -3.00 -1.76
CA GLU A 130 -16.76 -1.63 -2.09
C GLU A 130 -16.21 -0.87 -0.87
N THR A 131 -16.62 -1.27 0.35
CA THR A 131 -16.13 -0.65 1.59
C THR A 131 -14.81 -1.25 2.10
N ILE A 132 -14.27 -2.27 1.44
CA ILE A 132 -13.00 -2.89 1.84
C ILE A 132 -11.88 -1.88 1.68
N ARG A 133 -11.08 -1.71 2.74
CA ARG A 133 -9.87 -0.87 2.71
C ARG A 133 -8.76 -1.59 1.94
N PRO A 134 -8.32 -1.08 0.80
CA PRO A 134 -7.38 -1.81 -0.05
C PRO A 134 -5.96 -1.84 0.54
N CYS A 135 -5.25 -2.92 0.30
CA CYS A 135 -3.79 -2.92 0.42
C CYS A 135 -3.18 -2.29 -0.83
N THR A 136 -2.42 -1.23 -0.68
CA THR A 136 -1.79 -0.51 -1.80
C THR A 136 -0.41 -1.04 -2.19
N GLY A 137 0.04 -2.13 -1.59
CA GLY A 137 1.34 -2.75 -1.90
C GLY A 137 2.56 -1.92 -1.50
N ALA A 138 2.40 -0.91 -0.65
CA ALA A 138 3.50 -0.03 -0.22
C ALA A 138 4.60 -0.75 0.58
N ASN A 139 4.34 -1.95 1.06
CA ASN A 139 5.25 -2.81 1.85
C ASN A 139 5.83 -2.18 3.13
N TYR A 140 5.33 -1.06 3.58
CA TYR A 140 5.73 -0.45 4.85
C TYR A 140 5.68 -1.42 6.03
N CYS A 141 4.69 -2.32 6.05
CA CYS A 141 4.57 -3.36 7.07
C CYS A 141 5.78 -4.31 7.08
N LEU A 142 6.30 -4.66 5.91
CA LEU A 142 7.44 -5.56 5.76
C LEU A 142 8.75 -4.84 6.09
N ASP A 143 8.95 -3.65 5.55
CA ASP A 143 10.09 -2.79 5.83
C ASP A 143 10.28 -2.57 7.34
N ARG A 144 9.21 -2.26 8.06
CA ARG A 144 9.23 -2.11 9.52
C ARG A 144 9.71 -3.37 10.24
N ILE A 145 9.30 -4.56 9.79
CA ILE A 145 9.73 -5.84 10.39
C ILE A 145 11.24 -6.04 10.17
N TYR A 146 11.74 -5.78 8.97
CA TYR A 146 13.17 -5.90 8.69
C TYR A 146 14.05 -4.88 9.41
N GLN A 147 13.47 -3.74 9.80
CA GLN A 147 14.12 -2.77 10.69
C GLN A 147 13.99 -3.11 12.18
N GLY A 148 13.45 -4.28 12.53
CA GLY A 148 13.24 -4.71 13.92
C GLY A 148 12.05 -4.07 14.63
N GLY A 149 11.16 -3.42 13.87
CA GLY A 149 9.95 -2.79 14.39
C GLY A 149 8.69 -3.66 14.26
N MET A 150 7.57 -3.14 14.76
CA MET A 150 6.25 -3.78 14.57
C MET A 150 5.76 -3.63 13.15
N ALA A 151 5.04 -4.64 12.65
CA ALA A 151 4.30 -4.56 11.41
C ALA A 151 3.17 -3.53 11.52
N LEU A 152 3.30 -2.41 10.82
CA LEU A 152 2.30 -1.35 10.75
C LEU A 152 1.74 -1.24 9.32
N CYS A 153 0.57 -0.66 9.17
CA CYS A 153 -0.02 -0.42 7.85
C CYS A 153 -0.17 1.09 7.60
N ILE A 154 0.24 1.57 6.42
CA ILE A 154 0.07 2.99 6.04
C ILE A 154 -1.40 3.38 5.90
N HIS A 155 -2.27 2.40 5.66
CA HIS A 155 -3.69 2.62 5.39
C HIS A 155 -4.56 2.34 6.62
N ASN A 156 -4.19 1.40 7.48
CA ASN A 156 -4.92 1.02 8.69
C ASN A 156 -4.10 1.40 9.93
N ALA A 157 -4.43 2.51 10.54
CA ALA A 157 -3.72 3.01 11.71
C ALA A 157 -3.80 2.07 12.94
N ALA A 158 -4.81 1.19 13.00
CA ALA A 158 -4.98 0.25 14.10
C ALA A 158 -4.03 -0.96 14.03
N THR A 159 -3.54 -1.32 12.83
CA THR A 159 -2.65 -2.49 12.66
C THR A 159 -1.44 -2.39 13.58
N GLY A 160 -1.23 -3.42 14.40
CA GLY A 160 -0.17 -3.50 15.41
C GLY A 160 -0.41 -2.63 16.65
N ARG A 161 -1.59 -2.01 16.78
CA ARG A 161 -1.98 -1.13 17.91
C ARG A 161 -3.40 -1.40 18.38
N GLU A 162 -3.95 -2.55 18.08
CA GLU A 162 -5.37 -2.89 18.26
C GLU A 162 -5.84 -2.77 19.72
N GLU A 163 -4.93 -2.97 20.68
CA GLU A 163 -5.21 -2.82 22.12
C GLU A 163 -5.60 -1.38 22.49
N THR A 164 -4.90 -0.39 21.93
CA THR A 164 -5.12 1.04 22.24
C THR A 164 -5.88 1.78 21.16
N MET A 165 -5.91 1.24 19.95
CA MET A 165 -6.58 1.80 18.78
C MET A 165 -7.41 0.70 18.09
N PRO A 166 -8.59 0.39 18.60
CA PRO A 166 -9.41 -0.69 18.05
C PRO A 166 -9.89 -0.38 16.63
N HIS A 167 -10.08 -1.42 15.81
CA HIS A 167 -10.61 -1.28 14.45
C HIS A 167 -12.03 -0.71 14.39
N VAL A 168 -12.82 -0.95 15.43
CA VAL A 168 -14.18 -0.41 15.56
C VAL A 168 -14.12 0.89 16.35
N ILE A 169 -14.50 1.98 15.70
CA ILE A 169 -14.49 3.31 16.28
C ILE A 169 -15.78 3.54 17.07
N SER A 170 -15.67 3.81 18.36
CA SER A 170 -16.81 4.10 19.23
C SER A 170 -17.38 5.49 18.95
N ARG A 171 -18.71 5.62 18.99
CA ARG A 171 -19.38 6.92 18.92
C ARG A 171 -19.05 7.78 20.14
N ALA A 172 -18.90 9.07 19.93
CA ALA A 172 -18.76 10.03 21.00
C ALA A 172 -20.11 10.23 21.73
N ALA A 173 -20.05 10.52 23.05
CA ALA A 173 -21.25 10.80 23.83
C ALA A 173 -21.92 12.11 23.40
N ILE A 174 -21.15 13.07 22.92
CA ILE A 174 -21.63 14.40 22.49
C ILE A 174 -21.09 14.67 21.09
N SER A 175 -21.98 14.99 20.14
CA SER A 175 -21.59 15.48 18.82
C SER A 175 -20.97 16.86 18.92
N ARG A 176 -19.92 17.09 18.11
CA ARG A 176 -19.21 18.36 18.00
C ARG A 176 -19.11 18.80 16.56
N ARG A 177 -19.00 20.10 16.34
CA ARG A 177 -18.66 20.68 15.05
C ARG A 177 -17.14 20.69 14.91
N VAL A 178 -16.62 19.90 13.96
CA VAL A 178 -15.20 19.75 13.69
C VAL A 178 -14.88 20.36 12.34
N VAL A 179 -13.95 21.30 12.32
CA VAL A 179 -13.43 21.89 11.07
C VAL A 179 -12.01 21.38 10.85
N ILE A 180 -11.74 20.90 9.64
CA ILE A 180 -10.44 20.37 9.24
C ILE A 180 -9.90 21.20 8.09
N VAL A 181 -8.65 21.61 8.18
CA VAL A 181 -7.96 22.37 7.13
C VAL A 181 -6.90 21.47 6.48
N GLY A 182 -7.12 21.12 5.22
CA GLY A 182 -6.34 20.21 4.41
C GLY A 182 -7.00 18.85 4.23
N ALA A 183 -7.16 18.41 2.97
CA ALA A 183 -7.70 17.11 2.58
C ALA A 183 -6.60 16.15 2.08
N GLY A 184 -5.40 16.24 2.60
CA GLY A 184 -4.37 15.22 2.48
C GLY A 184 -4.72 13.97 3.29
N PRO A 185 -3.89 12.90 3.29
CA PRO A 185 -4.19 11.65 3.99
C PRO A 185 -4.46 11.85 5.49
N ALA A 186 -3.78 12.79 6.14
CA ALA A 186 -4.00 13.08 7.56
C ALA A 186 -5.37 13.73 7.82
N GLY A 187 -5.73 14.74 7.02
CA GLY A 187 -7.03 15.41 7.14
C GLY A 187 -8.20 14.51 6.79
N LEU A 188 -8.08 13.69 5.75
CA LEU A 188 -9.09 12.70 5.37
C LEU A 188 -9.28 11.62 6.45
N GLU A 189 -8.20 11.14 7.08
CA GLU A 189 -8.33 10.18 8.19
C GLU A 189 -8.97 10.83 9.41
N ALA A 190 -8.60 12.08 9.73
CA ALA A 190 -9.22 12.84 10.80
C ALA A 190 -10.73 13.05 10.54
N ALA A 191 -11.11 13.41 9.31
CA ALA A 191 -12.49 13.56 8.89
C ALA A 191 -13.29 12.26 9.03
N ARG A 192 -12.75 11.17 8.50
CA ARG A 192 -13.36 9.84 8.59
C ARG A 192 -13.57 9.41 10.04
N VAL A 193 -12.56 9.58 10.90
CA VAL A 193 -12.65 9.18 12.31
C VAL A 193 -13.65 10.08 13.05
N ALA A 194 -13.60 11.39 12.87
CA ALA A 194 -14.52 12.32 13.49
C ALA A 194 -15.98 12.03 13.08
N ALA A 195 -16.23 11.82 11.79
CA ALA A 195 -17.57 11.47 11.30
C ALA A 195 -18.04 10.10 11.82
N SER A 196 -17.15 9.09 11.85
CA SER A 196 -17.46 7.77 12.46
C SER A 196 -17.83 7.88 13.93
N ARG A 197 -17.27 8.85 14.64
CA ARG A 197 -17.63 9.15 16.04
C ARG A 197 -18.95 9.92 16.19
N GLY A 198 -19.56 10.36 15.08
CA GLY A 198 -20.83 11.07 15.06
C GLY A 198 -20.71 12.59 15.20
N HIS A 199 -19.56 13.16 14.86
CA HIS A 199 -19.35 14.61 14.80
C HIS A 199 -19.84 15.18 13.47
N ASP A 200 -20.19 16.47 13.45
CA ASP A 200 -20.45 17.27 12.26
C ASP A 200 -19.12 17.78 11.72
N VAL A 201 -18.74 17.35 10.49
CA VAL A 201 -17.40 17.54 9.96
C VAL A 201 -17.41 18.33 8.67
N THR A 202 -16.64 19.44 8.65
CA THR A 202 -16.37 20.24 7.46
C THR A 202 -14.87 20.24 7.18
N VAL A 203 -14.48 20.01 5.92
CA VAL A 203 -13.10 19.99 5.46
C VAL A 203 -12.89 21.06 4.41
N PHE A 204 -11.85 21.87 4.57
CA PHE A 204 -11.39 22.84 3.57
C PHE A 204 -10.10 22.33 2.93
N GLU A 205 -10.02 22.44 1.61
CA GLU A 205 -8.86 22.08 0.81
C GLU A 205 -8.55 23.17 -0.21
N ALA A 206 -7.33 23.65 -0.21
CA ALA A 206 -6.89 24.72 -1.12
C ALA A 206 -6.81 24.23 -2.58
N ALA A 207 -6.48 22.96 -2.79
CA ALA A 207 -6.43 22.34 -4.10
C ALA A 207 -7.82 22.01 -4.65
N ASP A 208 -7.87 21.70 -5.94
CA ASP A 208 -9.07 21.28 -6.68
C ASP A 208 -9.57 19.87 -6.30
N ALA A 209 -8.71 19.07 -5.68
CA ALA A 209 -9.02 17.68 -5.33
C ALA A 209 -8.25 17.23 -4.08
N PRO A 210 -8.77 16.23 -3.36
CA PRO A 210 -8.13 15.68 -2.17
C PRO A 210 -6.87 14.90 -2.50
N GLY A 211 -6.02 14.66 -1.50
CA GLY A 211 -4.91 13.73 -1.59
C GLY A 211 -3.54 14.30 -1.25
N GLY A 212 -3.35 15.61 -1.35
CA GLY A 212 -2.08 16.25 -1.01
C GLY A 212 -0.90 15.57 -1.71
N GLN A 213 0.16 15.26 -0.99
CA GLN A 213 1.38 14.65 -1.54
C GLN A 213 1.19 13.25 -2.14
N ILE A 214 0.15 12.51 -1.77
CA ILE A 214 -0.14 11.20 -2.38
C ILE A 214 -0.45 11.34 -3.87
N ARG A 215 -1.04 12.46 -4.30
CA ARG A 215 -1.27 12.73 -5.73
C ARG A 215 0.04 12.79 -6.51
N LEU A 216 1.11 13.34 -5.94
CA LEU A 216 2.43 13.38 -6.55
C LEU A 216 3.03 11.97 -6.62
N THR A 217 3.01 11.25 -5.51
CA THR A 217 3.50 9.87 -5.43
C THR A 217 2.80 8.95 -6.44
N ALA A 218 1.50 9.10 -6.63
CA ALA A 218 0.71 8.25 -7.51
C ALA A 218 0.85 8.58 -9.00
N ARG A 219 1.56 9.64 -9.39
CA ARG A 219 1.75 10.02 -10.80
C ARG A 219 2.60 9.04 -11.59
N THR A 220 3.54 8.38 -10.94
CA THR A 220 4.32 7.34 -11.62
C THR A 220 3.54 6.02 -11.68
N PRO A 221 3.59 5.28 -12.81
CA PRO A 221 2.82 4.05 -13.00
C PRO A 221 3.01 3.02 -11.88
N ARG A 222 4.24 2.90 -11.40
CA ARG A 222 4.60 1.95 -10.32
C ARG A 222 3.92 2.24 -8.99
N ARG A 223 3.46 3.49 -8.77
CA ARG A 223 2.87 3.90 -7.49
C ARG A 223 1.42 4.35 -7.59
N LYS A 224 0.79 4.18 -8.75
CA LYS A 224 -0.61 4.56 -8.99
C LYS A 224 -1.56 3.99 -7.93
N GLU A 225 -1.31 2.80 -7.44
CA GLU A 225 -2.13 2.14 -6.40
C GLU A 225 -2.19 2.92 -5.08
N MET A 226 -1.23 3.83 -4.84
CA MET A 226 -1.25 4.68 -3.64
C MET A 226 -2.48 5.59 -3.57
N MET A 227 -3.13 5.89 -4.71
CA MET A 227 -4.40 6.62 -4.71
C MET A 227 -5.49 5.91 -3.93
N GLY A 228 -5.46 4.60 -3.80
CA GLY A 228 -6.40 3.84 -2.97
C GLY A 228 -6.46 4.30 -1.51
N VAL A 229 -5.38 4.92 -0.99
CA VAL A 229 -5.36 5.54 0.34
C VAL A 229 -6.35 6.72 0.42
N ILE A 230 -6.45 7.49 -0.65
CA ILE A 230 -7.29 8.69 -0.73
C ILE A 230 -8.72 8.30 -1.12
N GLU A 231 -8.88 7.53 -2.18
CA GLU A 231 -10.16 7.11 -2.75
C GLU A 231 -11.03 6.42 -1.69
N TRP A 232 -10.45 5.49 -0.94
CA TRP A 232 -11.19 4.81 0.12
C TRP A 232 -11.63 5.77 1.23
N ARG A 233 -10.76 6.70 1.66
CA ARG A 233 -11.11 7.69 2.70
C ARG A 233 -12.18 8.65 2.23
N MET A 234 -12.09 9.12 0.99
CA MET A 234 -13.12 9.98 0.40
C MET A 234 -14.47 9.29 0.39
N MET A 235 -14.54 8.08 -0.17
CA MET A 235 -15.78 7.28 -0.16
C MET A 235 -16.34 7.09 1.26
N GLN A 236 -15.48 6.81 2.25
CA GLN A 236 -15.95 6.69 3.65
C GLN A 236 -16.50 8.00 4.19
N CYS A 237 -15.86 9.13 3.91
CA CYS A 237 -16.31 10.46 4.33
C CYS A 237 -17.64 10.83 3.66
N GLU A 238 -17.78 10.57 2.35
CA GLU A 238 -19.01 10.81 1.60
C GLU A 238 -20.19 10.00 2.16
N ASN A 239 -19.98 8.72 2.46
CA ASN A 239 -20.98 7.85 3.09
C ASN A 239 -21.41 8.33 4.48
N MET A 240 -20.62 9.17 5.13
CA MET A 240 -20.92 9.77 6.45
C MET A 240 -21.28 11.24 6.37
N SER A 241 -21.58 11.76 5.18
CA SER A 241 -22.01 13.14 4.93
C SER A 241 -21.03 14.21 5.40
N VAL A 242 -19.72 13.95 5.32
CA VAL A 242 -18.69 14.97 5.53
C VAL A 242 -18.80 16.02 4.43
N VAL A 243 -18.76 17.30 4.80
CA VAL A 243 -18.82 18.42 3.86
C VAL A 243 -17.42 18.82 3.43
N PHE A 244 -17.18 18.88 2.12
CA PHE A 244 -15.90 19.31 1.54
C PHE A 244 -16.03 20.62 0.78
N HIS A 245 -15.07 21.52 0.97
CA HIS A 245 -14.88 22.74 0.21
C HIS A 245 -13.50 22.70 -0.46
N PHE A 246 -13.47 22.32 -1.74
CA PHE A 246 -12.29 22.35 -2.58
C PHE A 246 -12.04 23.74 -3.19
N ASN A 247 -10.84 23.99 -3.73
CA ASN A 247 -10.42 25.29 -4.24
C ASN A 247 -10.61 26.42 -3.23
N THR A 248 -10.46 26.11 -1.94
CA THR A 248 -10.80 27.05 -0.86
C THR A 248 -9.64 27.15 0.12
N LEU A 249 -8.82 28.19 -0.08
CA LEU A 249 -7.80 28.57 0.88
C LEU A 249 -8.46 29.38 2.01
N VAL A 250 -8.35 28.88 3.25
CA VAL A 250 -8.97 29.51 4.42
C VAL A 250 -7.92 30.04 5.38
N GLY A 251 -8.23 31.23 5.95
CA GLY A 251 -7.50 31.79 7.09
C GLY A 251 -8.24 31.51 8.42
N PRO A 252 -7.61 31.90 9.55
CA PRO A 252 -8.21 31.66 10.88
C PRO A 252 -9.63 32.24 11.02
N ASN A 253 -9.86 33.45 10.47
CA ASN A 253 -11.17 34.11 10.56
C ASN A 253 -12.26 33.35 9.80
N ASP A 254 -11.93 32.69 8.68
CA ASP A 254 -12.91 31.94 7.90
C ASP A 254 -13.33 30.68 8.63
N VAL A 255 -12.38 30.00 9.27
CA VAL A 255 -12.63 28.83 10.11
C VAL A 255 -13.49 29.20 11.33
N LEU A 256 -13.16 30.31 12.03
CA LEU A 256 -13.84 30.75 13.23
C LEU A 256 -15.28 31.22 12.97
N LYS A 257 -15.63 31.70 11.78
CA LYS A 257 -16.99 32.02 11.37
C LYS A 257 -17.95 30.83 11.49
N LEU A 258 -17.43 29.61 11.35
CA LEU A 258 -18.21 28.38 11.50
C LEU A 258 -18.48 28.00 12.96
N SER A 259 -17.93 28.74 13.93
CA SER A 259 -18.02 28.45 15.35
C SER A 259 -17.72 27.00 15.71
N PRO A 260 -16.52 26.49 15.32
CA PRO A 260 -16.14 25.09 15.55
C PRO A 260 -15.88 24.81 17.04
N ASP A 261 -16.26 23.62 17.51
CA ASP A 261 -15.84 23.09 18.81
C ASP A 261 -14.40 22.57 18.79
N LEU A 262 -13.93 22.16 17.61
CA LEU A 262 -12.57 21.64 17.37
C LEU A 262 -12.11 22.00 15.96
N VAL A 263 -10.87 22.46 15.88
CA VAL A 263 -10.17 22.67 14.59
C VAL A 263 -8.99 21.73 14.50
N ILE A 264 -8.86 21.05 13.36
CA ILE A 264 -7.73 20.18 13.06
C ILE A 264 -6.97 20.78 11.87
N ILE A 265 -5.69 21.12 12.08
CA ILE A 265 -4.81 21.64 11.04
C ILE A 265 -4.04 20.44 10.44
N ALA A 266 -4.29 20.16 9.17
CA ALA A 266 -3.72 19.05 8.43
C ALA A 266 -3.15 19.49 7.07
N THR A 267 -2.57 20.68 7.01
CA THR A 267 -2.08 21.35 5.78
C THR A 267 -0.83 20.68 5.18
N GLY A 268 -0.24 19.71 5.86
CA GLY A 268 0.96 19.01 5.40
C GLY A 268 2.23 19.85 5.53
N GLY A 269 3.20 19.52 4.69
CA GLY A 269 4.47 20.23 4.60
C GLY A 269 4.74 20.69 3.17
N VAL A 270 5.77 21.48 3.00
CA VAL A 270 6.29 21.91 1.71
C VAL A 270 7.73 21.39 1.55
N ALA A 271 8.15 21.15 0.32
CA ALA A 271 9.53 20.81 0.03
C ALA A 271 10.44 22.02 0.34
N GLN A 272 11.58 21.76 0.96
CA GLN A 272 12.54 22.79 1.34
C GLN A 272 13.82 22.63 0.51
N ASN A 273 14.19 23.67 -0.23
CA ASN A 273 15.40 23.71 -1.05
C ASN A 273 16.41 24.77 -0.58
N GLN A 274 16.07 25.59 0.41
CA GLN A 274 16.89 26.74 0.87
C GLN A 274 18.27 26.36 1.42
N LEU A 275 18.46 25.11 1.83
CA LEU A 275 19.73 24.62 2.38
C LEU A 275 20.86 24.55 1.33
N TYR A 276 20.52 24.57 0.06
CA TYR A 276 21.44 24.34 -1.06
C TYR A 276 21.64 25.61 -1.92
N GLU A 277 21.08 26.76 -1.54
CA GLU A 277 21.23 28.01 -2.24
C GLU A 277 22.63 28.57 -2.02
N THR A 278 23.48 28.59 -3.06
CA THR A 278 24.79 29.26 -3.06
C THR A 278 24.74 30.55 -3.85
N GLN A 279 25.51 31.56 -3.40
CA GLN A 279 25.32 32.95 -3.83
C GLN A 279 25.82 33.30 -5.24
N GLU A 280 26.56 32.47 -5.99
CA GLU A 280 27.25 33.00 -7.18
C GLU A 280 27.07 32.30 -8.52
N HIS A 281 26.65 31.04 -8.60
CA HIS A 281 26.31 30.37 -9.87
C HIS A 281 25.39 29.18 -9.55
N GLN A 282 24.12 29.48 -9.48
CA GLN A 282 23.15 28.39 -9.13
C GLN A 282 22.95 27.48 -10.33
N PRO A 283 23.28 26.17 -10.23
CA PRO A 283 22.62 25.19 -11.06
C PRO A 283 21.10 25.34 -10.84
N HIS A 284 20.31 25.07 -11.86
CA HIS A 284 18.86 25.10 -11.75
C HIS A 284 18.41 24.04 -10.71
N LEU A 285 18.16 24.50 -9.49
CA LEU A 285 17.81 23.67 -8.36
C LEU A 285 16.28 23.59 -8.25
N VAL A 286 15.75 22.38 -8.31
CA VAL A 286 14.31 22.13 -8.22
C VAL A 286 14.07 20.98 -7.25
N THR A 287 12.88 20.92 -6.68
CA THR A 287 12.50 19.81 -5.79
C THR A 287 11.95 18.64 -6.59
N ALA A 288 11.95 17.43 -6.00
CA ALA A 288 11.26 16.30 -6.58
C ALA A 288 9.76 16.57 -6.80
N TRP A 289 9.16 17.46 -5.99
CA TRP A 289 7.75 17.82 -6.13
C TRP A 289 7.50 18.63 -7.41
N ASP A 290 8.37 19.55 -7.78
CA ASP A 290 8.24 20.34 -9.01
C ASP A 290 8.29 19.45 -10.26
N ILE A 291 9.11 18.39 -10.20
CA ILE A 291 9.17 17.37 -11.28
C ILE A 291 7.93 16.50 -11.27
N LEU A 292 7.53 15.99 -10.10
CA LEU A 292 6.37 15.09 -9.99
C LEU A 292 5.06 15.82 -10.21
N SER A 293 4.93 17.11 -9.92
CA SER A 293 3.76 17.93 -10.28
C SER A 293 3.65 18.17 -11.78
N GLY A 294 4.79 18.10 -12.49
CA GLY A 294 4.90 18.46 -13.90
C GLY A 294 5.06 19.96 -14.12
N ASP A 295 5.28 20.74 -13.07
CA ASP A 295 5.58 22.18 -13.16
C ASP A 295 6.92 22.40 -13.84
N ILE A 296 7.85 21.44 -13.66
CA ILE A 296 9.15 21.42 -14.33
C ILE A 296 9.34 20.10 -15.07
N VAL A 297 9.69 20.21 -16.36
CA VAL A 297 10.09 19.09 -17.19
C VAL A 297 11.61 19.05 -17.28
N PRO A 298 12.29 18.09 -16.64
CA PRO A 298 13.74 17.99 -16.66
C PRO A 298 14.29 17.73 -18.07
N SER A 299 15.43 18.33 -18.41
CA SER A 299 16.12 18.11 -19.68
C SER A 299 17.64 18.18 -19.53
N GLY A 300 18.38 17.61 -20.49
CA GLY A 300 19.84 17.62 -20.46
C GLY A 300 20.41 16.67 -19.40
N ASN A 301 21.41 17.12 -18.64
CA ASN A 301 22.00 16.35 -17.55
C ASN A 301 21.34 16.74 -16.23
N VAL A 302 20.82 15.75 -15.53
CA VAL A 302 20.07 15.92 -14.26
C VAL A 302 20.75 15.10 -13.17
N LEU A 303 21.16 15.76 -12.10
CA LEU A 303 21.57 15.09 -10.87
C LEU A 303 20.40 15.07 -9.90
N ILE A 304 20.01 13.88 -9.48
CA ILE A 304 19.06 13.67 -8.38
C ILE A 304 19.87 13.48 -7.10
N TYR A 305 19.76 14.44 -6.19
CA TYR A 305 20.29 14.31 -4.84
C TYR A 305 19.18 13.80 -3.92
N ASP A 306 19.25 12.51 -3.60
CA ASP A 306 18.29 11.82 -2.75
C ASP A 306 18.87 11.72 -1.33
N GLU A 307 18.57 12.69 -0.49
CA GLU A 307 19.05 12.75 0.90
C GLU A 307 18.37 11.73 1.80
N ALA A 308 17.13 11.37 1.49
CA ALA A 308 16.29 10.52 2.34
C ALA A 308 16.48 9.02 2.06
N GLY A 309 16.99 8.65 0.88
CA GLY A 309 17.03 7.25 0.44
C GLY A 309 15.62 6.67 0.26
N ASP A 310 14.68 7.52 -0.22
CA ASP A 310 13.28 7.13 -0.35
C ASP A 310 12.78 7.16 -1.80
N HIS A 311 11.48 6.97 -1.94
CA HIS A 311 10.86 6.85 -3.25
C HIS A 311 10.78 8.16 -4.04
N ALA A 312 10.88 9.32 -3.42
CA ALA A 312 10.69 10.60 -4.10
C ALA A 312 11.82 10.86 -5.10
N GLY A 313 13.08 10.61 -4.69
CA GLY A 313 14.24 10.71 -5.57
C GLY A 313 14.15 9.77 -6.77
N LEU A 314 13.84 8.50 -6.54
CA LEU A 314 13.70 7.49 -7.59
C LEU A 314 12.54 7.83 -8.56
N GLN A 315 11.42 8.34 -8.06
CA GLN A 315 10.30 8.76 -8.90
C GLN A 315 10.64 9.97 -9.76
N ALA A 316 11.35 10.96 -9.19
CA ALA A 316 11.83 12.11 -9.96
C ALA A 316 12.81 11.67 -11.06
N ALA A 317 13.70 10.72 -10.76
CA ALA A 317 14.60 10.13 -11.74
C ALA A 317 13.85 9.42 -12.87
N GLU A 318 12.82 8.62 -12.54
CA GLU A 318 11.98 7.94 -13.53
C GLU A 318 11.29 8.93 -14.46
N VAL A 319 10.72 10.02 -13.92
CA VAL A 319 10.08 11.07 -14.72
C VAL A 319 11.10 11.81 -15.60
N ALA A 320 12.28 12.13 -15.07
CA ALA A 320 13.33 12.79 -15.85
C ALA A 320 13.84 11.92 -17.01
N LEU A 321 14.03 10.62 -16.78
CA LEU A 321 14.41 9.66 -17.82
C LEU A 321 13.32 9.56 -18.91
N GLN A 322 12.05 9.51 -18.53
CA GLN A 322 10.92 9.49 -19.47
C GLN A 322 10.84 10.77 -20.30
N ALA A 323 11.28 11.90 -19.75
CA ALA A 323 11.40 13.18 -20.47
C ALA A 323 12.65 13.25 -21.39
N GLY A 324 13.50 12.22 -21.41
CA GLY A 324 14.70 12.16 -22.27
C GLY A 324 15.96 12.77 -21.63
N ALA A 325 15.95 13.07 -20.35
CA ALA A 325 17.12 13.55 -19.64
C ALA A 325 18.16 12.44 -19.40
N ARG A 326 19.42 12.80 -19.22
CA ARG A 326 20.46 11.95 -18.66
C ARG A 326 20.45 12.12 -17.16
N VAL A 327 20.24 11.03 -16.41
CA VAL A 327 20.05 11.09 -14.96
C VAL A 327 21.20 10.40 -14.25
N GLU A 328 21.74 11.10 -13.26
CA GLU A 328 22.62 10.55 -12.24
C GLU A 328 21.94 10.66 -10.88
N ILE A 329 22.07 9.65 -10.03
CA ILE A 329 21.47 9.62 -8.70
C ILE A 329 22.58 9.52 -7.67
N MET A 330 22.53 10.42 -6.69
CA MET A 330 23.33 10.36 -5.46
C MET A 330 22.37 10.06 -4.31
N THR A 331 22.54 8.91 -3.66
CA THR A 331 21.66 8.43 -2.59
C THR A 331 22.49 7.79 -1.48
N PRO A 332 22.05 7.87 -0.21
CA PRO A 332 22.65 7.10 0.89
C PRO A 332 22.28 5.62 0.83
N ASP A 333 21.29 5.25 0.02
CA ASP A 333 20.85 3.88 -0.10
C ASP A 333 21.86 3.01 -0.86
N ARG A 334 21.88 1.73 -0.55
CA ARG A 334 22.77 0.77 -1.26
C ARG A 334 22.14 0.45 -2.61
N THR A 335 22.88 0.72 -3.67
CA THR A 335 22.51 0.38 -5.06
C THR A 335 23.03 -0.99 -5.45
#